data_a8b3ea413d772aee029788a3033be4de
#
_entry.id   a8b3ea413d772aee029788a3033be4de
#
_cell.length_a   1.000
_cell.length_b   1.000
_cell.length_c   1.000
_cell.angle_alpha   90.00
_cell.angle_beta   90.00
_cell.angle_gamma   90.00
#
_symmetry.space_group_name_H-M   'P 1'
#
loop_
_entity.id
_entity.type
_entity.pdbx_description
1 polymer ?
#
loop_
_entity_poly.entity_id
_entity_poly.type
_entity_poly.pdbx_seq_one_letter_code
_entity_poly.pdbx_strand_id
1 'polypeptide(L)'
;MPLNEHGEPITDRSHVCDLDYGNPATRRAMIEVMQYWLKTCNIDGFRVDMVGLVPNDFWAEARLALDSVKQVFMLAEWQDEPAHFRSCFNANYGWKWKDVTKDIGSGGQDAQSLDTLLEYLDDFYPDNYCQVYFTQNHDENWWSGTESQLYGASADA
;
A
#
# COMPACT_ATOMS: atom_id res chain seq x y z
N MET A 1 18.80 7.94 -10.44
CA MET A 1 17.52 8.44 -10.95
C MET A 1 17.47 8.06 -12.42
N PRO A 2 16.42 7.38 -12.89
CA PRO A 2 16.31 7.00 -14.29
C PRO A 2 16.24 8.27 -15.17
N LEU A 3 16.81 8.20 -16.36
CA LEU A 3 16.81 9.28 -17.32
C LEU A 3 16.03 8.86 -18.58
N ASN A 4 15.31 9.80 -19.19
CA ASN A 4 14.65 9.58 -20.46
C ASN A 4 15.68 9.55 -21.62
N GLU A 5 15.23 9.32 -22.85
CA GLU A 5 16.09 9.27 -24.04
C GLU A 5 16.86 10.57 -24.32
N HIS A 6 16.48 11.67 -23.69
CA HIS A 6 17.14 12.97 -23.78
C HIS A 6 18.10 13.24 -22.61
N GLY A 7 18.29 12.28 -21.70
CA GLY A 7 19.15 12.43 -20.52
C GLY A 7 18.54 13.26 -19.39
N GLU A 8 17.22 13.50 -19.42
CA GLU A 8 16.51 14.22 -18.38
C GLU A 8 15.93 13.25 -17.35
N PRO A 9 15.81 13.64 -16.08
CA PRO A 9 15.19 12.81 -15.05
C PRO A 9 13.74 12.42 -15.42
N ILE A 10 13.44 11.14 -15.38
CA ILE A 10 12.05 10.68 -15.53
C ILE A 10 11.33 10.98 -14.23
N THR A 11 10.35 11.87 -14.32
CA THR A 11 9.39 12.14 -13.25
C THR A 11 7.99 12.01 -13.86
N ASP A 12 7.21 11.10 -13.40
CA ASP A 12 5.79 11.01 -13.76
C ASP A 12 4.93 12.00 -12.95
N ARG A 13 5.54 12.62 -11.94
CA ARG A 13 4.93 13.64 -11.07
C ARG A 13 5.84 14.84 -10.91
N SER A 14 5.28 16.03 -10.96
CA SER A 14 6.01 17.31 -10.95
C SER A 14 6.82 17.57 -9.67
N HIS A 15 6.58 16.84 -8.59
CA HIS A 15 7.17 17.07 -7.26
C HIS A 15 7.90 15.85 -6.68
N VAL A 16 8.02 14.76 -7.42
CA VAL A 16 8.76 13.56 -6.99
C VAL A 16 9.71 13.09 -8.07
N CYS A 17 10.79 12.45 -7.66
CA CYS A 17 11.75 11.80 -8.55
C CYS A 17 11.86 10.34 -8.17
N ASP A 18 11.78 9.47 -9.16
CA ASP A 18 11.99 8.05 -8.94
C ASP A 18 13.43 7.76 -8.55
N LEU A 19 13.61 6.88 -7.58
CA LEU A 19 14.92 6.34 -7.23
C LEU A 19 15.28 5.21 -8.19
N ASP A 20 16.55 5.17 -8.59
CA ASP A 20 17.05 4.08 -9.42
C ASP A 20 17.31 2.82 -8.58
N TYR A 21 16.33 1.94 -8.52
CA TYR A 21 16.45 0.62 -7.86
C TYR A 21 17.22 -0.41 -8.70
N GLY A 22 17.62 -0.10 -9.92
CA GLY A 22 18.61 -0.83 -10.68
C GLY A 22 20.03 -0.65 -10.11
N ASN A 23 20.27 0.43 -9.36
CA ASN A 23 21.54 0.71 -8.70
C ASN A 23 21.65 -0.03 -7.36
N PRO A 24 22.61 -0.97 -7.20
CA PRO A 24 22.77 -1.70 -5.94
C PRO A 24 23.11 -0.80 -4.74
N ALA A 25 23.71 0.36 -4.96
CA ALA A 25 24.00 1.28 -3.86
C ALA A 25 22.72 1.95 -3.32
N THR A 26 21.77 2.28 -4.19
CA THR A 26 20.45 2.77 -3.79
C THR A 26 19.70 1.73 -2.95
N ARG A 27 19.68 0.48 -3.43
CA ARG A 27 19.03 -0.64 -2.70
C ARG A 27 19.63 -0.81 -1.30
N ARG A 28 20.96 -0.88 -1.20
CA ARG A 28 21.64 -0.99 0.11
C ARG A 28 21.31 0.18 1.03
N ALA A 29 21.39 1.41 0.54
CA ALA A 29 21.12 2.59 1.35
C ALA A 29 19.69 2.59 1.90
N MET A 30 18.69 2.22 1.08
CA MET A 30 17.30 2.13 1.52
C MET A 30 17.10 1.06 2.59
N ILE A 31 17.71 -0.13 2.41
CA ILE A 31 17.66 -1.21 3.41
C ILE A 31 18.35 -0.78 4.71
N GLU A 32 19.52 -0.16 4.63
CA GLU A 32 20.26 0.33 5.80
C GLU A 32 19.48 1.37 6.60
N VAL A 33 18.76 2.28 5.93
CA VAL A 33 17.87 3.25 6.58
C VAL A 33 16.73 2.54 7.31
N MET A 34 16.08 1.56 6.70
CA MET A 34 15.03 0.79 7.36
C MET A 34 15.59 0.00 8.57
N GLN A 35 16.72 -0.65 8.41
CA GLN A 35 17.39 -1.33 9.53
C GLN A 35 17.80 -0.39 10.66
N TYR A 36 18.22 0.84 10.34
CA TYR A 36 18.52 1.86 11.34
C TYR A 36 17.31 2.15 12.24
N TRP A 37 16.12 2.32 11.67
CA TRP A 37 14.90 2.56 12.44
C TRP A 37 14.53 1.37 13.34
N LEU A 38 14.67 0.15 12.85
CA LEU A 38 14.45 -1.07 13.64
C LEU A 38 15.40 -1.13 14.84
N LYS A 39 16.69 -0.88 14.60
CA LYS A 39 17.74 -0.99 15.63
C LYS A 39 17.70 0.14 16.64
N THR A 40 17.42 1.37 16.19
CA THR A 40 17.53 2.58 17.02
C THR A 40 16.22 2.87 17.76
N CYS A 41 15.09 2.72 17.10
CA CYS A 41 13.78 3.08 17.64
C CYS A 41 12.94 1.87 18.05
N ASN A 42 13.44 0.65 17.82
CA ASN A 42 12.77 -0.61 18.12
C ASN A 42 11.32 -0.67 17.60
N ILE A 43 11.07 -0.09 16.42
CA ILE A 43 9.75 -0.15 15.77
C ILE A 43 9.43 -1.57 15.34
N ASP A 44 8.15 -1.89 15.12
CA ASP A 44 7.69 -3.24 14.79
C ASP A 44 7.43 -3.47 13.30
N GLY A 45 7.63 -2.43 12.48
CA GLY A 45 7.44 -2.55 11.04
C GLY A 45 7.28 -1.21 10.34
N PHE A 46 6.77 -1.26 9.11
CA PHE A 46 6.65 -0.09 8.24
C PHE A 46 5.32 -0.08 7.50
N ARG A 47 4.71 1.09 7.43
CA ARG A 47 3.76 1.42 6.38
C ARG A 47 4.55 2.04 5.24
N VAL A 48 4.44 1.49 4.07
CA VAL A 48 5.18 1.94 2.90
C VAL A 48 4.23 2.62 1.93
N ASP A 49 4.57 3.86 1.62
CA ASP A 49 3.87 4.71 0.67
C ASP A 49 4.13 4.25 -0.77
N MET A 50 3.12 4.28 -1.63
CA MET A 50 3.21 4.06 -3.08
C MET A 50 4.05 2.82 -3.48
N VAL A 51 3.84 1.71 -2.80
CA VAL A 51 4.63 0.47 -2.92
C VAL A 51 4.80 -0.03 -4.36
N GLY A 52 3.75 0.08 -5.18
CA GLY A 52 3.77 -0.41 -6.56
C GLY A 52 4.71 0.36 -7.50
N LEU A 53 5.26 1.49 -7.07
CA LEU A 53 6.29 2.22 -7.83
C LEU A 53 7.71 1.71 -7.56
N VAL A 54 7.87 0.78 -6.63
CA VAL A 54 9.16 0.17 -6.27
C VAL A 54 9.16 -1.30 -6.68
N PRO A 55 10.23 -1.81 -7.30
CA PRO A 55 10.27 -3.18 -7.80
C PRO A 55 10.06 -4.25 -6.72
N ASN A 56 9.25 -5.28 -7.01
CA ASN A 56 8.94 -6.36 -6.10
C ASN A 56 10.17 -7.16 -5.63
N ASP A 57 11.19 -7.29 -6.48
CA ASP A 57 12.44 -7.95 -6.12
C ASP A 57 13.25 -7.17 -5.08
N PHE A 58 13.16 -5.83 -5.08
CA PHE A 58 13.70 -5.01 -4.00
C PHE A 58 12.97 -5.30 -2.68
N TRP A 59 11.65 -5.38 -2.70
CA TRP A 59 10.89 -5.68 -1.49
C TRP A 59 11.20 -7.05 -0.91
N ALA A 60 11.41 -8.05 -1.77
CA ALA A 60 11.85 -9.39 -1.34
C ALA A 60 13.25 -9.35 -0.67
N GLU A 61 14.19 -8.60 -1.25
CA GLU A 61 15.53 -8.38 -0.67
C GLU A 61 15.44 -7.64 0.67
N ALA A 62 14.66 -6.56 0.71
CA ALA A 62 14.44 -5.76 1.92
C ALA A 62 13.84 -6.62 3.05
N ARG A 63 12.83 -7.44 2.75
CA ARG A 63 12.20 -8.32 3.73
C ARG A 63 13.20 -9.24 4.41
N LEU A 64 14.05 -9.92 3.64
CA LEU A 64 15.08 -10.80 4.18
C LEU A 64 16.07 -10.06 5.08
N ALA A 65 16.48 -8.86 4.66
CA ALA A 65 17.41 -8.04 5.41
C ALA A 65 16.80 -7.50 6.72
N LEU A 66 15.52 -7.12 6.71
CA LEU A 66 14.82 -6.61 7.89
C LEU A 66 14.55 -7.73 8.90
N ASP A 67 14.08 -8.88 8.44
CA ASP A 67 13.78 -10.03 9.29
C ASP A 67 15.06 -10.61 9.93
N SER A 68 16.24 -10.37 9.34
CA SER A 68 17.53 -10.72 9.98
C SER A 68 17.83 -9.88 11.23
N VAL A 69 17.21 -8.72 11.35
CA VAL A 69 17.32 -7.84 12.54
C VAL A 69 16.19 -8.13 13.53
N LYS A 70 14.96 -8.15 13.02
CA LYS A 70 13.73 -8.38 13.78
C LYS A 70 12.63 -8.74 12.78
N GLN A 71 11.80 -9.72 13.12
CA GLN A 71 10.59 -10.00 12.34
C GLN A 71 9.70 -8.75 12.33
N VAL A 72 9.34 -8.26 11.14
CA VAL A 72 8.62 -7.00 10.95
C VAL A 72 7.23 -7.19 10.37
N PHE A 73 6.32 -6.28 10.71
CA PHE A 73 5.04 -6.13 10.03
C PHE A 73 5.17 -5.12 8.90
N MET A 74 4.77 -5.49 7.69
CA MET A 74 4.86 -4.65 6.50
C MET A 74 3.47 -4.38 5.93
N LEU A 75 3.06 -3.11 5.90
CA LEU A 75 1.80 -2.63 5.35
C LEU A 75 2.06 -1.87 4.04
N ALA A 76 1.48 -2.38 2.95
CA ALA A 76 1.59 -1.76 1.64
C ALA A 76 0.50 -0.72 1.42
N GLU A 77 0.87 0.50 1.06
CA GLU A 77 -0.07 1.40 0.41
C GLU A 77 -0.15 1.05 -1.07
N TRP A 78 -0.83 -0.01 -1.36
CA TRP A 78 -1.10 -0.48 -2.71
C TRP A 78 -2.21 -1.51 -2.70
N GLN A 79 -2.93 -1.61 -3.81
CA GLN A 79 -3.95 -2.63 -4.05
C GLN A 79 -3.67 -3.28 -5.41
N ASP A 80 -4.36 -4.34 -5.74
CA ASP A 80 -4.30 -5.00 -7.03
C ASP A 80 -2.93 -5.60 -7.45
N GLU A 81 -2.05 -5.88 -6.47
CA GLU A 81 -0.77 -6.56 -6.72
C GLU A 81 -0.55 -7.72 -5.71
N PRO A 82 -1.08 -8.92 -6.03
CA PRO A 82 -0.95 -10.09 -5.15
C PRO A 82 0.50 -10.52 -4.87
N ALA A 83 1.45 -10.16 -5.76
CA ALA A 83 2.85 -10.49 -5.58
C ALA A 83 3.48 -9.83 -4.35
N HIS A 84 2.94 -8.70 -3.89
CA HIS A 84 3.37 -8.04 -2.67
C HIS A 84 3.26 -8.95 -1.45
N PHE A 85 2.19 -9.74 -1.32
CA PHE A 85 2.02 -10.69 -0.22
C PHE A 85 2.97 -11.88 -0.28
N ARG A 86 3.45 -12.23 -1.46
CA ARG A 86 4.41 -13.33 -1.65
C ARG A 86 5.86 -12.90 -1.42
N SER A 87 6.14 -11.60 -1.54
CA SER A 87 7.50 -11.06 -1.46
C SER A 87 7.83 -10.44 -0.12
N CYS A 88 6.99 -9.54 0.39
CA CYS A 88 7.36 -8.71 1.54
C CYS A 88 6.22 -8.40 2.50
N PHE A 89 5.04 -8.09 2.00
CA PHE A 89 4.00 -7.41 2.79
C PHE A 89 3.08 -8.39 3.50
N ASN A 90 2.66 -8.01 4.71
CA ASN A 90 1.70 -8.76 5.51
C ASN A 90 0.27 -8.27 5.27
N ALA A 91 0.12 -6.98 4.92
CA ALA A 91 -1.18 -6.38 4.67
C ALA A 91 -1.10 -5.29 3.60
N ASN A 92 -2.24 -4.97 3.02
CA ASN A 92 -2.45 -3.79 2.19
C ASN A 92 -3.74 -3.06 2.58
N TYR A 93 -4.01 -1.92 1.94
CA TYR A 93 -5.27 -1.20 2.13
C TYR A 93 -6.38 -1.74 1.23
N GLY A 94 -7.60 -1.79 1.77
CA GLY A 94 -8.80 -2.25 1.07
C GLY A 94 -9.59 -1.10 0.47
N TRP A 95 -9.11 -0.45 -0.60
CA TRP A 95 -9.86 0.61 -1.29
C TRP A 95 -11.17 0.11 -1.88
N LYS A 96 -11.20 -1.09 -2.45
CA LYS A 96 -12.44 -1.69 -2.95
C LYS A 96 -13.48 -1.87 -1.85
N TRP A 97 -13.04 -2.22 -0.63
CA TRP A 97 -13.93 -2.26 0.53
C TRP A 97 -14.53 -0.89 0.84
N LYS A 98 -13.69 0.15 0.90
CA LYS A 98 -14.13 1.53 1.12
C LYS A 98 -15.14 1.95 0.05
N ASP A 99 -14.85 1.66 -1.23
CA ASP A 99 -15.72 2.07 -2.34
C ASP A 99 -17.08 1.36 -2.28
N VAL A 100 -17.11 0.04 -2.05
CA VAL A 100 -18.35 -0.72 -1.93
C VAL A 100 -19.15 -0.29 -0.71
N THR A 101 -18.53 -0.10 0.46
CA THR A 101 -19.23 0.34 1.66
C THR A 101 -19.79 1.76 1.52
N LYS A 102 -19.06 2.65 0.86
CA LYS A 102 -19.55 3.99 0.50
C LYS A 102 -20.79 3.91 -0.39
N ASP A 103 -20.76 3.07 -1.43
CA ASP A 103 -21.88 2.93 -2.36
C ASP A 103 -23.12 2.32 -1.67
N ILE A 104 -22.91 1.37 -0.76
CA ILE A 104 -24.01 0.84 0.08
C ILE A 104 -24.57 1.94 0.99
N GLY A 105 -23.72 2.68 1.68
CA GLY A 105 -24.13 3.76 2.58
C GLY A 105 -24.89 4.87 1.89
N SER A 106 -24.56 5.17 0.65
CA SER A 106 -25.27 6.15 -0.19
C SER A 106 -26.54 5.60 -0.88
N GLY A 107 -26.81 4.29 -0.75
CA GLY A 107 -27.97 3.64 -1.39
C GLY A 107 -27.74 3.27 -2.86
N GLY A 108 -26.51 3.31 -3.34
CA GLY A 108 -26.15 2.94 -4.73
C GLY A 108 -26.05 1.43 -4.94
N GLN A 109 -25.74 0.68 -3.88
CA GLN A 109 -25.66 -0.78 -3.89
C GLN A 109 -26.34 -1.36 -2.63
N ASP A 110 -26.61 -2.66 -2.65
CA ASP A 110 -27.09 -3.41 -1.48
C ASP A 110 -25.93 -4.15 -0.77
N ALA A 111 -26.22 -4.70 0.41
CA ALA A 111 -25.23 -5.40 1.22
C ALA A 111 -24.68 -6.69 0.56
N GLN A 112 -25.39 -7.26 -0.42
CA GLN A 112 -24.93 -8.43 -1.19
C GLN A 112 -23.64 -8.13 -1.97
N SER A 113 -23.36 -6.85 -2.26
CA SER A 113 -22.13 -6.42 -2.91
C SER A 113 -20.89 -6.70 -2.09
N LEU A 114 -21.01 -6.79 -0.75
CA LEU A 114 -19.90 -7.19 0.13
C LEU A 114 -19.53 -8.66 -0.05
N ASP A 115 -20.52 -9.56 -0.17
CA ASP A 115 -20.26 -10.97 -0.42
C ASP A 115 -19.52 -11.16 -1.76
N THR A 116 -19.98 -10.47 -2.79
CA THR A 116 -19.33 -10.48 -4.12
C THR A 116 -17.89 -9.93 -4.04
N LEU A 117 -17.65 -8.88 -3.25
CA LEU A 117 -16.31 -8.36 -3.05
C LEU A 117 -15.43 -9.37 -2.32
N LEU A 118 -15.92 -10.02 -1.26
CA LEU A 118 -15.15 -10.99 -0.48
C LEU A 118 -14.77 -12.21 -1.34
N GLU A 119 -15.70 -12.73 -2.14
CA GLU A 119 -15.43 -13.80 -3.11
C GLU A 119 -14.34 -13.38 -4.11
N TYR A 120 -14.43 -12.17 -4.64
CA TYR A 120 -13.39 -11.63 -5.53
C TYR A 120 -12.01 -11.55 -4.84
N LEU A 121 -11.96 -11.09 -3.59
CA LEU A 121 -10.69 -10.94 -2.85
C LEU A 121 -10.06 -12.30 -2.55
N ASP A 122 -10.85 -13.29 -2.20
CA ASP A 122 -10.39 -14.67 -1.94
C ASP A 122 -9.82 -15.33 -3.21
N ASP A 123 -10.43 -15.06 -4.38
CA ASP A 123 -9.92 -15.55 -5.66
C ASP A 123 -8.66 -14.81 -6.14
N PHE A 124 -8.56 -13.52 -5.84
CA PHE A 124 -7.50 -12.66 -6.36
C PHE A 124 -6.21 -12.69 -5.55
N TYR A 125 -6.34 -12.76 -4.22
CA TYR A 125 -5.19 -12.74 -3.31
C TYR A 125 -4.79 -14.17 -2.85
N PRO A 126 -3.55 -14.37 -2.38
CA PRO A 126 -3.18 -15.64 -1.75
C PRO A 126 -3.88 -15.82 -0.40
N ASP A 127 -4.04 -17.06 0.07
CA ASP A 127 -4.77 -17.41 1.31
C ASP A 127 -4.32 -16.65 2.57
N ASN A 128 -3.11 -16.12 2.58
CA ASN A 128 -2.54 -15.36 3.70
C ASN A 128 -2.67 -13.84 3.55
N TYR A 129 -3.51 -13.37 2.62
CA TYR A 129 -3.71 -11.94 2.47
C TYR A 129 -4.40 -11.33 3.70
N CYS A 130 -4.08 -10.09 3.95
CA CYS A 130 -4.74 -9.28 4.97
C CYS A 130 -4.96 -7.88 4.43
N GLN A 131 -6.16 -7.34 4.60
CA GLN A 131 -6.46 -5.96 4.20
C GLN A 131 -6.83 -5.12 5.41
N VAL A 132 -6.31 -3.90 5.44
CA VAL A 132 -6.75 -2.86 6.38
C VAL A 132 -7.98 -2.19 5.77
N TYR A 133 -9.14 -2.53 6.29
CA TYR A 133 -10.39 -1.89 5.91
C TYR A 133 -10.51 -0.53 6.60
N PHE A 134 -10.98 0.44 5.87
CA PHE A 134 -11.12 1.82 6.35
C PHE A 134 -12.29 2.51 5.66
N THR A 135 -12.86 3.50 6.32
CA THR A 135 -13.89 4.39 5.77
C THR A 135 -13.28 5.69 5.26
N GLN A 136 -12.20 6.13 5.90
CA GLN A 136 -11.49 7.36 5.61
C GLN A 136 -9.98 7.21 5.89
N ASN A 137 -9.17 8.04 5.23
CA ASN A 137 -7.77 8.25 5.55
C ASN A 137 -7.35 9.70 5.21
N HIS A 138 -6.07 10.03 5.46
CA HIS A 138 -5.55 11.38 5.26
C HIS A 138 -5.59 11.85 3.80
N ASP A 139 -5.49 10.94 2.82
CA ASP A 139 -5.56 11.26 1.40
C ASP A 139 -7.01 11.41 0.92
N GLU A 140 -7.89 10.50 1.36
CA GLU A 140 -9.31 10.53 0.96
C GLU A 140 -10.00 11.83 1.36
N ASN A 141 -9.67 12.42 2.50
CA ASN A 141 -10.19 13.71 2.92
C ASN A 141 -9.87 14.85 1.93
N TRP A 142 -8.79 14.70 1.17
CA TRP A 142 -8.37 15.75 0.23
C TRP A 142 -9.20 15.76 -1.05
N TRP A 143 -9.51 14.59 -1.62
CA TRP A 143 -10.22 14.51 -2.92
C TRP A 143 -11.61 13.88 -2.86
N SER A 144 -11.92 13.07 -1.86
CA SER A 144 -13.19 12.38 -1.77
C SER A 144 -14.19 13.07 -0.85
N GLY A 145 -13.73 14.00 -0.02
CA GLY A 145 -14.55 14.74 0.94
C GLY A 145 -14.59 14.12 2.33
N THR A 146 -15.41 14.68 3.21
CA THR A 146 -15.57 14.19 4.58
C THR A 146 -16.41 12.91 4.63
N GLU A 147 -16.34 12.18 5.73
CA GLU A 147 -17.14 10.98 5.97
C GLU A 147 -18.64 11.20 5.76
N SER A 148 -19.19 12.29 6.30
CA SER A 148 -20.59 12.68 6.08
C SER A 148 -20.93 12.97 4.61
N GLN A 149 -19.98 13.46 3.83
CA GLN A 149 -20.17 13.67 2.41
C GLN A 149 -20.14 12.35 1.63
N LEU A 150 -19.31 11.39 2.07
CA LEU A 150 -19.18 10.09 1.43
C LEU A 150 -20.33 9.15 1.73
N TYR A 151 -20.76 9.08 2.98
CA TYR A 151 -21.77 8.12 3.46
C TYR A 151 -23.15 8.75 3.69
N GLY A 152 -23.29 10.08 3.56
CA GLY A 152 -24.57 10.77 3.71
C GLY A 152 -25.17 10.58 5.10
N ALA A 153 -26.49 10.34 5.15
CA ALA A 153 -27.21 10.11 6.41
C ALA A 153 -26.79 8.82 7.16
N SER A 154 -26.06 7.94 6.52
CA SER A 154 -25.56 6.69 7.13
C SER A 154 -24.24 6.89 7.89
N ALA A 155 -23.63 8.10 7.83
CA ALA A 155 -22.37 8.39 8.53
C ALA A 155 -22.52 8.39 10.07
N ASP A 156 -23.75 8.56 10.57
CA ASP A 156 -24.06 8.61 12.01
C ASP A 156 -24.60 7.28 12.54
N ALA A 157 -24.65 6.24 11.71
CA ALA A 157 -25.14 4.91 12.05
C ALA A 157 -24.00 3.93 12.33
#